data_90e9ca89c33a995bd8dd1f61042a4a60
#
_entry.id   90e9ca89c33a995bd8dd1f61042a4a60
#
_cell.length_a   1.000
_cell.length_b   1.000
_cell.length_c   1.000
_cell.angle_alpha   90.00
_cell.angle_beta   90.00
_cell.angle_gamma   90.00
#
_symmetry.space_group_name_H-M   'P 1'
#
loop_
_entity.id
_entity.type
_entity.pdbx_description
1 polymer ?
#
loop_
_entity_poly.entity_id
_entity_poly.type
_entity_poly.pdbx_seq_one_letter_code
_entity_poly.pdbx_strand_id
1 'polypeptide(L)'
;MPSSRQALMPLKLYTMSTQKIIYQVDAFTSEPFKGNPAGVCILEKDMPEEWMQNIAAEMNLSETAFVTSQTDEYKIRFFTPAAEIPLCGHATLSSAHIMFETGLVQKNKTIHFSSAAGMLKVRWSDGWIVMNFPAYDLEQAQIPGDLSNYIVITPEEYYRTTHGWTFLLLRSEEEVLNLHPDFGALRNSGYGDMIVTAPSSDPRYDFCVRCFAPALGIDEDPVTGSAHCALVPFWNKRTGKTEFTSHQVSKRGGILKVSLNGNRVEISGEAVTILRAELQI
;
A
#
# COMPACT_ATOMS: atom_id res chain seq x y z
N MET A 1 27.59 -69.23 -20.90
CA MET A 1 26.94 -67.96 -21.26
C MET A 1 26.28 -67.43 -20.01
N PRO A 2 26.72 -66.32 -19.38
CA PRO A 2 26.06 -65.76 -18.23
C PRO A 2 25.11 -64.66 -18.70
N SER A 3 23.88 -64.73 -18.22
CA SER A 3 22.78 -63.72 -18.44
C SER A 3 23.06 -62.46 -17.68
N SER A 4 23.11 -61.36 -18.41
CA SER A 4 23.19 -59.98 -17.86
C SER A 4 21.84 -59.57 -17.20
N ARG A 5 21.84 -59.54 -15.89
CA ARG A 5 20.76 -58.81 -15.15
C ARG A 5 21.05 -57.31 -15.21
N GLN A 6 20.28 -56.59 -16.02
CA GLN A 6 20.23 -55.14 -15.94
C GLN A 6 19.56 -54.75 -14.61
N ALA A 7 20.31 -54.07 -13.73
CA ALA A 7 19.77 -53.45 -12.54
C ALA A 7 18.92 -52.25 -12.95
N LEU A 8 17.62 -52.30 -12.71
CA LEU A 8 16.74 -51.16 -12.79
C LEU A 8 17.15 -50.15 -11.68
N MET A 9 17.64 -48.98 -12.09
CA MET A 9 17.82 -47.85 -11.20
C MET A 9 16.44 -47.44 -10.63
N PRO A 10 16.34 -47.16 -9.32
CA PRO A 10 15.08 -46.67 -8.77
C PRO A 10 14.77 -45.29 -9.35
N LEU A 11 13.58 -45.12 -9.93
CA LEU A 11 13.01 -43.82 -10.23
C LEU A 11 13.05 -43.00 -8.93
N LYS A 12 13.88 -41.96 -8.91
CA LYS A 12 13.73 -40.88 -7.90
C LYS A 12 12.32 -40.32 -8.08
N LEU A 13 11.42 -40.64 -7.17
CA LEU A 13 10.22 -39.85 -6.95
C LEU A 13 10.69 -38.43 -6.63
N TYR A 14 10.65 -37.53 -7.62
CA TYR A 14 10.64 -36.12 -7.37
C TYR A 14 9.33 -35.85 -6.59
N THR A 15 9.44 -35.76 -5.28
CA THR A 15 8.41 -35.07 -4.49
C THR A 15 8.28 -33.71 -5.14
N MET A 16 7.10 -33.40 -5.70
CA MET A 16 6.75 -32.07 -6.18
C MET A 16 6.93 -31.13 -5.00
N SER A 17 8.07 -30.45 -4.93
CA SER A 17 8.25 -29.29 -4.08
C SER A 17 7.22 -28.30 -4.57
N THR A 18 6.23 -27.98 -3.75
CA THR A 18 5.29 -26.90 -4.06
C THR A 18 6.10 -25.61 -4.14
N GLN A 19 6.33 -25.17 -5.39
CA GLN A 19 7.15 -24.00 -5.69
C GLN A 19 6.52 -22.80 -5.04
N LYS A 20 7.23 -22.15 -4.10
CA LYS A 20 6.78 -20.91 -3.50
C LYS A 20 7.13 -19.76 -4.44
N ILE A 21 6.11 -19.11 -4.95
CA ILE A 21 6.24 -17.98 -5.88
C ILE A 21 6.08 -16.68 -5.11
N ILE A 22 6.98 -15.73 -5.38
CA ILE A 22 6.87 -14.35 -4.92
C ILE A 22 6.77 -13.43 -6.13
N TYR A 23 5.93 -12.42 -6.00
CA TYR A 23 5.74 -11.37 -6.99
C TYR A 23 6.21 -10.04 -6.43
N GLN A 24 6.68 -9.15 -7.30
CA GLN A 24 6.78 -7.74 -7.00
C GLN A 24 5.77 -7.01 -7.88
N VAL A 25 4.98 -6.16 -7.24
CA VAL A 25 3.87 -5.43 -7.87
C VAL A 25 3.99 -3.96 -7.53
N ASP A 26 3.92 -3.10 -8.52
CA ASP A 26 3.79 -1.66 -8.34
C ASP A 26 2.29 -1.32 -8.24
N ALA A 27 1.83 -0.87 -7.08
CA ALA A 27 0.45 -0.50 -6.79
C ALA A 27 0.18 0.98 -7.07
N PHE A 28 -1.07 1.32 -7.39
CA PHE A 28 -1.57 2.67 -7.70
C PHE A 28 -0.96 3.26 -8.98
N THR A 29 -0.67 2.40 -9.95
CA THR A 29 -0.16 2.78 -11.25
C THR A 29 -0.50 1.73 -12.30
N SER A 30 -0.62 2.16 -13.56
CA SER A 30 -0.64 1.27 -14.74
C SER A 30 0.71 1.22 -15.47
N GLU A 31 1.72 1.99 -14.99
CA GLU A 31 3.04 2.08 -15.59
C GLU A 31 4.10 1.41 -14.70
N PRO A 32 4.98 0.54 -15.26
CA PRO A 32 6.11 -0.01 -14.51
C PRO A 32 7.02 1.07 -13.91
N PHE A 33 7.60 0.79 -12.72
CA PHE A 33 8.55 1.65 -12.01
C PHE A 33 7.94 2.94 -11.43
N LYS A 34 6.62 3.04 -11.43
CA LYS A 34 5.80 4.05 -10.75
C LYS A 34 5.09 3.42 -9.55
N GLY A 35 4.24 4.19 -8.89
CA GLY A 35 3.42 3.70 -7.77
C GLY A 35 4.21 3.22 -6.56
N ASN A 36 3.60 2.40 -5.74
CA ASN A 36 4.19 1.88 -4.50
C ASN A 36 4.48 0.37 -4.64
N PRO A 37 5.76 -0.06 -4.60
CA PRO A 37 6.11 -1.46 -4.79
C PRO A 37 5.82 -2.29 -3.54
N ALA A 38 5.20 -3.47 -3.73
CA ALA A 38 5.01 -4.48 -2.69
C ALA A 38 5.45 -5.86 -3.14
N GLY A 39 5.96 -6.66 -2.20
CA GLY A 39 6.10 -8.10 -2.37
C GLY A 39 4.77 -8.80 -2.13
N VAL A 40 4.47 -9.86 -2.90
CA VAL A 40 3.27 -10.68 -2.71
C VAL A 40 3.63 -12.16 -2.82
N CYS A 41 3.34 -12.92 -1.78
CA CYS A 41 3.51 -14.37 -1.76
C CYS A 41 2.17 -15.05 -1.48
N ILE A 42 1.66 -15.82 -2.45
CA ILE A 42 0.45 -16.64 -2.27
C ILE A 42 0.89 -18.01 -1.77
N LEU A 43 0.43 -18.40 -0.60
CA LEU A 43 0.81 -19.62 0.11
C LEU A 43 -0.32 -20.64 0.14
N GLU A 44 -0.01 -21.92 -0.01
CA GLU A 44 -0.98 -23.01 0.16
C GLU A 44 -1.37 -23.23 1.63
N LYS A 45 -0.47 -22.89 2.55
CA LYS A 45 -0.65 -23.01 4.00
C LYS A 45 0.14 -21.94 4.74
N ASP A 46 -0.26 -21.67 5.98
CA ASP A 46 0.49 -20.77 6.85
C ASP A 46 1.95 -21.21 7.02
N MET A 47 2.86 -20.25 6.93
CA MET A 47 4.28 -20.41 7.18
C MET A 47 4.65 -19.82 8.55
N PRO A 48 5.75 -20.28 9.18
CA PRO A 48 6.25 -19.65 10.41
C PRO A 48 6.49 -18.15 10.22
N GLU A 49 6.22 -17.36 11.24
CA GLU A 49 6.41 -15.91 11.24
C GLU A 49 7.84 -15.53 10.88
N GLU A 50 8.83 -16.22 11.48
CA GLU A 50 10.24 -16.02 11.20
C GLU A 50 10.57 -16.20 9.70
N TRP A 51 9.94 -17.19 9.04
CA TRP A 51 10.13 -17.41 7.61
C TRP A 51 9.59 -16.24 6.80
N MET A 52 8.39 -15.74 7.12
CA MET A 52 7.79 -14.59 6.43
C MET A 52 8.59 -13.31 6.67
N GLN A 53 9.06 -13.10 7.90
CA GLN A 53 9.91 -11.95 8.24
C GLN A 53 11.23 -11.97 7.47
N ASN A 54 11.88 -13.12 7.37
CA ASN A 54 13.14 -13.27 6.63
C ASN A 54 12.93 -12.99 5.13
N ILE A 55 11.83 -13.48 4.52
CA ILE A 55 11.50 -13.17 3.13
C ILE A 55 11.27 -11.67 2.93
N ALA A 56 10.53 -11.02 3.84
CA ALA A 56 10.28 -9.58 3.74
C ALA A 56 11.59 -8.78 3.85
N ALA A 57 12.51 -9.21 4.71
CA ALA A 57 13.85 -8.61 4.83
C ALA A 57 14.69 -8.78 3.56
N GLU A 58 14.68 -9.98 2.94
CA GLU A 58 15.38 -10.25 1.68
C GLU A 58 14.79 -9.45 0.51
N MET A 59 13.46 -9.32 0.44
CA MET A 59 12.80 -8.50 -0.58
C MET A 59 13.15 -7.03 -0.46
N ASN A 60 13.38 -6.54 0.76
CA ASN A 60 13.77 -5.17 1.08
C ASN A 60 12.88 -4.11 0.42
N LEU A 61 11.59 -4.43 0.30
CA LEU A 61 10.52 -3.50 -0.09
C LEU A 61 9.89 -2.90 1.17
N SER A 62 9.12 -1.82 1.03
CA SER A 62 8.42 -1.25 2.19
C SER A 62 7.58 -2.31 2.89
N GLU A 63 6.82 -3.12 2.13
CA GLU A 63 6.08 -4.27 2.67
C GLU A 63 6.05 -5.47 1.71
N THR A 64 5.97 -6.66 2.34
CA THR A 64 5.65 -7.93 1.67
C THR A 64 4.40 -8.52 2.30
N ALA A 65 3.40 -8.84 1.47
CA ALA A 65 2.18 -9.50 1.88
C ALA A 65 2.27 -11.02 1.67
N PHE A 66 1.80 -11.77 2.66
CA PHE A 66 1.63 -13.22 2.60
C PHE A 66 0.16 -13.56 2.69
N VAL A 67 -0.36 -14.23 1.66
CA VAL A 67 -1.77 -14.58 1.53
C VAL A 67 -1.92 -16.09 1.60
N THR A 68 -2.80 -16.57 2.48
CA THR A 68 -3.11 -17.99 2.63
C THR A 68 -4.62 -18.21 2.45
N SER A 69 -4.99 -19.23 1.66
CA SER A 69 -6.40 -19.59 1.47
C SER A 69 -6.99 -20.18 2.75
N GLN A 70 -8.20 -19.76 3.09
CA GLN A 70 -9.06 -20.38 4.09
C GLN A 70 -10.36 -20.83 3.42
N THR A 71 -11.31 -21.40 4.17
CA THR A 71 -12.52 -22.03 3.59
C THR A 71 -13.32 -21.07 2.72
N ASP A 72 -13.62 -19.85 3.20
CA ASP A 72 -14.46 -18.86 2.51
C ASP A 72 -13.79 -17.48 2.35
N GLU A 73 -12.57 -17.33 2.85
CA GLU A 73 -11.81 -16.08 2.85
C GLU A 73 -10.31 -16.34 2.70
N TYR A 74 -9.53 -15.28 2.69
CA TYR A 74 -8.07 -15.35 2.64
C TYR A 74 -7.49 -14.66 3.87
N LYS A 75 -6.56 -15.30 4.57
CA LYS A 75 -5.74 -14.65 5.59
C LYS A 75 -4.65 -13.85 4.89
N ILE A 76 -4.42 -12.62 5.31
CA ILE A 76 -3.34 -11.77 4.82
C ILE A 76 -2.53 -11.22 5.99
N ARG A 77 -1.20 -11.32 5.88
CA ARG A 77 -0.25 -10.76 6.84
C ARG A 77 0.74 -9.88 6.10
N PHE A 78 1.16 -8.79 6.73
CA PHE A 78 2.02 -7.79 6.13
C PHE A 78 3.29 -7.63 6.95
N PHE A 79 4.44 -7.67 6.30
CA PHE A 79 5.74 -7.54 6.94
C PHE A 79 6.55 -6.44 6.25
N THR A 80 7.05 -5.49 7.04
CA THR A 80 8.16 -4.64 6.65
C THR A 80 9.47 -5.44 6.74
N PRO A 81 10.61 -4.95 6.28
CA PRO A 81 11.90 -5.62 6.50
C PRO A 81 12.23 -5.87 7.99
N ALA A 82 11.59 -5.13 8.91
CA ALA A 82 11.92 -5.17 10.34
C ALA A 82 10.84 -5.82 11.23
N ALA A 83 9.56 -5.78 10.85
CA ALA A 83 8.46 -6.23 11.71
C ALA A 83 7.17 -6.50 10.94
N GLU A 84 6.28 -7.31 11.53
CA GLU A 84 4.90 -7.44 11.08
C GLU A 84 4.10 -6.18 11.43
N ILE A 85 3.22 -5.75 10.50
CA ILE A 85 2.29 -4.65 10.71
C ILE A 85 0.84 -5.10 10.47
N PRO A 86 -0.15 -4.49 11.16
CA PRO A 86 -1.53 -4.97 11.13
C PRO A 86 -2.26 -4.72 9.80
N LEU A 87 -1.83 -3.73 9.02
CA LEU A 87 -2.52 -3.30 7.81
C LEU A 87 -1.55 -2.60 6.84
N CYS A 88 -1.69 -2.93 5.55
CA CYS A 88 -1.00 -2.22 4.48
C CYS A 88 -1.89 -2.13 3.24
N GLY A 89 -2.27 -0.90 2.82
CA GLY A 89 -3.19 -0.68 1.70
C GLY A 89 -2.62 -1.09 0.35
N HIS A 90 -1.40 -0.64 -0.01
CA HIS A 90 -0.81 -0.95 -1.31
C HIS A 90 -0.46 -2.44 -1.45
N ALA A 91 -0.03 -3.10 -0.37
CA ALA A 91 0.22 -4.54 -0.39
C ALA A 91 -1.09 -5.36 -0.46
N THR A 92 -2.20 -4.86 0.10
CA THR A 92 -3.54 -5.44 -0.08
C THR A 92 -3.98 -5.35 -1.55
N LEU A 93 -3.82 -4.17 -2.17
CA LEU A 93 -4.13 -3.95 -3.57
C LEU A 93 -3.27 -4.84 -4.48
N SER A 94 -1.97 -4.92 -4.21
CA SER A 94 -1.03 -5.78 -4.93
C SER A 94 -1.40 -7.26 -4.82
N SER A 95 -1.81 -7.72 -3.63
CA SER A 95 -2.25 -9.10 -3.41
C SER A 95 -3.51 -9.41 -4.21
N ALA A 96 -4.50 -8.52 -4.18
CA ALA A 96 -5.71 -8.68 -4.99
C ALA A 96 -5.40 -8.67 -6.49
N HIS A 97 -4.47 -7.81 -6.94
CA HIS A 97 -4.01 -7.78 -8.34
C HIS A 97 -3.50 -9.16 -8.78
N ILE A 98 -2.57 -9.75 -8.03
CA ILE A 98 -2.02 -11.08 -8.35
C ILE A 98 -3.12 -12.15 -8.34
N MET A 99 -4.06 -12.11 -7.39
CA MET A 99 -5.16 -13.09 -7.34
C MET A 99 -6.10 -12.97 -8.54
N PHE A 100 -6.38 -11.78 -9.03
CA PHE A 100 -7.17 -11.56 -10.25
C PHE A 100 -6.38 -11.87 -11.52
N GLU A 101 -5.11 -11.49 -11.60
CA GLU A 101 -4.25 -11.70 -12.76
C GLU A 101 -3.98 -13.19 -13.00
N THR A 102 -3.71 -13.96 -11.94
CA THR A 102 -3.47 -15.41 -12.02
C THR A 102 -4.74 -16.23 -12.17
N GLY A 103 -5.92 -15.60 -12.04
CA GLY A 103 -7.21 -16.30 -12.10
C GLY A 103 -7.54 -17.10 -10.83
N LEU A 104 -6.78 -16.92 -9.74
CA LEU A 104 -7.10 -17.55 -8.44
C LEU A 104 -8.47 -17.09 -7.95
N VAL A 105 -8.84 -15.84 -8.22
CA VAL A 105 -10.18 -15.30 -8.00
C VAL A 105 -10.69 -14.66 -9.29
N GLN A 106 -11.95 -14.95 -9.64
CA GLN A 106 -12.60 -14.33 -10.79
C GLN A 106 -12.88 -12.83 -10.54
N LYS A 107 -12.71 -11.99 -11.54
CA LYS A 107 -12.90 -10.51 -11.45
C LYS A 107 -14.31 -10.08 -11.00
N ASN A 108 -15.31 -10.93 -11.13
CA ASN A 108 -16.68 -10.67 -10.68
C ASN A 108 -16.93 -11.05 -9.21
N LYS A 109 -15.91 -11.52 -8.50
CA LYS A 109 -15.99 -11.89 -7.08
C LYS A 109 -15.31 -10.86 -6.21
N THR A 110 -15.84 -10.68 -5.00
CA THR A 110 -15.18 -9.91 -3.94
C THR A 110 -14.21 -10.80 -3.19
N ILE A 111 -12.99 -10.32 -2.99
CA ILE A 111 -12.00 -10.96 -2.13
C ILE A 111 -12.24 -10.46 -0.70
N HIS A 112 -12.28 -11.39 0.25
CA HIS A 112 -12.34 -11.12 1.67
C HIS A 112 -11.00 -11.50 2.29
N PHE A 113 -10.24 -10.50 2.77
CA PHE A 113 -9.00 -10.73 3.49
C PHE A 113 -9.22 -10.55 4.99
N SER A 114 -8.92 -11.58 5.77
CA SER A 114 -8.82 -11.50 7.23
C SER A 114 -7.41 -11.05 7.61
N SER A 115 -7.28 -9.84 8.16
CA SER A 115 -6.02 -9.24 8.61
C SER A 115 -6.06 -8.99 10.12
N ALA A 116 -4.90 -8.65 10.71
CA ALA A 116 -4.82 -8.24 12.13
C ALA A 116 -5.66 -6.97 12.43
N ALA A 117 -5.89 -6.11 11.44
CA ALA A 117 -6.75 -4.93 11.57
C ALA A 117 -8.24 -5.22 11.27
N GLY A 118 -8.59 -6.49 11.01
CA GLY A 118 -9.96 -6.91 10.68
C GLY A 118 -10.15 -7.28 9.22
N MET A 119 -11.43 -7.36 8.80
CA MET A 119 -11.81 -7.80 7.47
C MET A 119 -11.64 -6.69 6.43
N LEU A 120 -10.87 -6.96 5.38
CA LEU A 120 -10.71 -6.10 4.22
C LEU A 120 -11.48 -6.69 3.04
N LYS A 121 -12.29 -5.86 2.39
CA LYS A 121 -13.06 -6.25 1.19
C LYS A 121 -12.47 -5.58 -0.02
N VAL A 122 -12.12 -6.39 -1.03
CA VAL A 122 -11.51 -5.91 -2.26
C VAL A 122 -12.27 -6.45 -3.46
N ARG A 123 -12.60 -5.60 -4.40
CA ARG A 123 -13.31 -5.96 -5.64
C ARG A 123 -12.62 -5.40 -6.87
N TRP A 124 -12.85 -6.02 -8.00
CA TRP A 124 -12.50 -5.48 -9.30
C TRP A 124 -13.68 -4.67 -9.86
N SER A 125 -13.41 -3.51 -10.44
CA SER A 125 -14.41 -2.69 -11.14
C SER A 125 -13.74 -1.92 -12.28
N ASP A 126 -14.12 -2.21 -13.51
CA ASP A 126 -13.73 -1.47 -14.72
C ASP A 126 -12.22 -1.16 -14.85
N GLY A 127 -11.40 -2.17 -14.56
CA GLY A 127 -9.94 -2.03 -14.61
C GLY A 127 -9.29 -1.61 -13.30
N TRP A 128 -10.08 -1.21 -12.30
CA TRP A 128 -9.61 -0.73 -11.01
C TRP A 128 -9.83 -1.77 -9.90
N ILE A 129 -8.89 -1.84 -8.98
CA ILE A 129 -9.01 -2.62 -7.74
C ILE A 129 -9.51 -1.67 -6.67
N VAL A 130 -10.66 -1.97 -6.09
CA VAL A 130 -11.38 -1.10 -5.15
C VAL A 130 -11.34 -1.72 -3.77
N MET A 131 -10.84 -0.97 -2.81
CA MET A 131 -10.78 -1.29 -1.38
C MET A 131 -11.70 -0.35 -0.61
N ASN A 132 -12.20 -0.78 0.54
CA ASN A 132 -13.12 0.01 1.36
C ASN A 132 -12.60 0.14 2.80
N PHE A 133 -12.38 1.38 3.24
CA PHE A 133 -11.82 1.72 4.55
C PHE A 133 -12.72 2.69 5.33
N PRO A 134 -12.56 2.82 6.66
CA PRO A 134 -13.23 3.88 7.42
C PRO A 134 -12.68 5.26 7.04
N ALA A 135 -13.56 6.26 7.04
CA ALA A 135 -13.14 7.65 7.01
C ALA A 135 -12.47 8.04 8.34
N TYR A 136 -11.45 8.91 8.27
CA TYR A 136 -10.79 9.45 9.45
C TYR A 136 -11.29 10.85 9.73
N ASP A 137 -11.51 11.15 11.02
CA ASP A 137 -11.82 12.49 11.45
C ASP A 137 -10.54 13.35 11.52
N LEU A 138 -10.74 14.64 11.22
CA LEU A 138 -9.71 15.67 11.26
C LEU A 138 -10.11 16.74 12.27
N GLU A 139 -9.24 17.02 13.22
CA GLU A 139 -9.37 18.11 14.17
C GLU A 139 -8.44 19.26 13.74
N GLN A 140 -9.03 20.42 13.46
CA GLN A 140 -8.28 21.63 13.13
C GLN A 140 -7.60 22.17 14.39
N ALA A 141 -6.34 22.53 14.27
CA ALA A 141 -5.55 23.08 15.37
C ALA A 141 -4.74 24.31 14.89
N GLN A 142 -4.18 25.03 15.85
CA GLN A 142 -3.25 26.11 15.52
C GLN A 142 -1.96 25.53 14.95
N ILE A 143 -1.39 26.25 13.99
CA ILE A 143 -0.08 25.87 13.41
C ILE A 143 0.97 26.00 14.53
N PRO A 144 1.67 24.90 14.88
CA PRO A 144 2.69 24.96 15.92
C PRO A 144 3.84 25.88 15.49
N GLY A 145 4.29 26.70 16.44
CA GLY A 145 5.34 27.70 16.15
C GLY A 145 6.71 27.11 15.80
N ASP A 146 6.96 25.85 16.19
CA ASP A 146 8.19 25.11 15.91
C ASP A 146 8.11 24.30 14.59
N LEU A 147 6.96 24.22 13.92
CA LEU A 147 6.79 23.48 12.67
C LEU A 147 7.76 23.94 11.60
N SER A 148 8.09 25.25 11.56
CA SER A 148 9.07 25.82 10.63
C SER A 148 10.50 25.28 10.80
N ASN A 149 10.80 24.64 11.92
CA ASN A 149 12.11 23.97 12.12
C ASN A 149 12.21 22.66 11.32
N TYR A 150 11.10 22.11 10.85
CA TYR A 150 11.03 20.81 10.18
C TYR A 150 10.65 20.92 8.71
N ILE A 151 9.84 21.94 8.37
CA ILE A 151 9.43 22.26 7.01
C ILE A 151 9.64 23.76 6.76
N VAL A 152 10.22 24.11 5.60
CA VAL A 152 10.55 25.54 5.28
C VAL A 152 9.35 26.22 4.61
N ILE A 153 8.11 25.88 5.01
CA ILE A 153 6.90 26.50 4.49
C ILE A 153 5.87 26.65 5.59
N THR A 154 5.07 27.71 5.53
CA THR A 154 3.94 27.91 6.44
C THR A 154 2.68 27.39 5.77
N PRO A 155 2.05 26.31 6.28
CA PRO A 155 0.80 25.81 5.72
C PRO A 155 -0.34 26.83 5.91
N GLU A 156 -1.37 26.76 5.06
CA GLU A 156 -2.59 27.55 5.25
C GLU A 156 -3.40 27.03 6.44
N GLU A 157 -3.44 25.70 6.59
CA GLU A 157 -4.19 25.06 7.67
C GLU A 157 -3.42 23.85 8.19
N TYR A 158 -3.62 23.59 9.48
CA TYR A 158 -3.02 22.48 10.21
C TYR A 158 -4.12 21.67 10.91
N TYR A 159 -4.04 20.35 10.78
CA TYR A 159 -4.95 19.40 11.42
C TYR A 159 -4.19 18.24 12.03
N ARG A 160 -4.87 17.55 12.97
CA ARG A 160 -4.48 16.23 13.44
C ARG A 160 -5.56 15.24 13.07
N THR A 161 -5.15 14.05 12.60
CA THR A 161 -6.11 12.95 12.44
C THR A 161 -6.32 12.23 13.76
N THR A 162 -7.44 11.53 13.90
CA THR A 162 -7.70 10.64 15.06
C THR A 162 -6.66 9.54 15.23
N HIS A 163 -5.86 9.26 14.19
CA HIS A 163 -4.77 8.28 14.19
C HIS A 163 -3.39 8.91 14.47
N GLY A 164 -3.35 10.18 14.85
CA GLY A 164 -2.14 10.89 15.26
C GLY A 164 -1.30 11.45 14.12
N TRP A 165 -1.74 11.38 12.87
CA TRP A 165 -1.03 11.97 11.74
C TRP A 165 -1.18 13.48 11.71
N THR A 166 -0.15 14.18 11.28
CA THR A 166 -0.19 15.59 10.93
C THR A 166 -0.77 15.75 9.54
N PHE A 167 -1.70 16.69 9.38
CA PHE A 167 -2.28 16.99 8.07
C PHE A 167 -2.13 18.49 7.78
N LEU A 168 -1.52 18.80 6.63
CA LEU A 168 -1.20 20.17 6.22
C LEU A 168 -1.88 20.48 4.88
N LEU A 169 -2.59 21.62 4.85
CA LEU A 169 -3.04 22.22 3.60
C LEU A 169 -2.04 23.29 3.18
N LEU A 170 -1.53 23.17 1.95
CA LEU A 170 -0.73 24.21 1.29
C LEU A 170 -1.56 24.93 0.23
N ARG A 171 -1.04 26.07 -0.26
CA ARG A 171 -1.76 26.94 -1.21
C ARG A 171 -1.81 26.36 -2.62
N SER A 172 -0.78 25.65 -3.03
CA SER A 172 -0.63 25.19 -4.41
C SER A 172 0.13 23.88 -4.50
N GLU A 173 -0.06 23.17 -5.62
CA GLU A 173 0.73 21.99 -5.96
C GLU A 173 2.23 22.31 -6.06
N GLU A 174 2.59 23.52 -6.51
CA GLU A 174 3.98 23.96 -6.56
C GLU A 174 4.61 23.98 -5.17
N GLU A 175 3.89 24.43 -4.15
CA GLU A 175 4.37 24.39 -2.76
C GLU A 175 4.54 22.94 -2.26
N VAL A 176 3.63 22.03 -2.64
CA VAL A 176 3.74 20.59 -2.30
C VAL A 176 4.96 19.97 -2.98
N LEU A 177 5.17 20.24 -4.26
CA LEU A 177 6.30 19.71 -5.04
C LEU A 177 7.65 20.21 -4.52
N ASN A 178 7.72 21.48 -4.15
CA ASN A 178 8.96 22.13 -3.66
C ASN A 178 9.20 21.94 -2.16
N LEU A 179 8.35 21.20 -1.47
CA LEU A 179 8.54 20.92 -0.06
C LEU A 179 9.69 19.95 0.16
N HIS A 180 10.68 20.37 0.95
CA HIS A 180 11.84 19.57 1.34
C HIS A 180 11.94 19.54 2.87
N PRO A 181 11.27 18.57 3.54
CA PRO A 181 11.35 18.43 4.99
C PRO A 181 12.75 18.05 5.47
N ASP A 182 13.13 18.52 6.66
CA ASP A 182 14.27 17.95 7.37
C ASP A 182 13.85 16.62 8.00
N PHE A 183 14.02 15.51 7.28
CA PHE A 183 13.64 14.18 7.73
C PHE A 183 14.40 13.74 8.99
N GLY A 184 15.64 14.19 9.17
CA GLY A 184 16.42 13.92 10.38
C GLY A 184 15.79 14.53 11.62
N ALA A 185 15.37 15.81 11.52
CA ALA A 185 14.68 16.51 12.58
C ALA A 185 13.25 15.96 12.78
N LEU A 186 12.48 15.70 11.71
CA LEU A 186 11.12 15.17 11.77
C LEU A 186 11.03 13.81 12.46
N ARG A 187 12.02 12.94 12.30
CA ARG A 187 12.05 11.58 12.86
C ARG A 187 11.80 11.56 14.37
N ASN A 188 12.24 12.57 15.08
CA ASN A 188 12.13 12.70 16.53
C ASN A 188 11.23 13.85 16.99
N SER A 189 10.47 14.46 16.08
CA SER A 189 9.71 15.69 16.34
C SER A 189 8.40 15.49 17.10
N GLY A 190 7.86 14.28 17.13
CA GLY A 190 6.51 14.02 17.65
C GLY A 190 5.36 14.42 16.71
N TYR A 191 5.65 14.95 15.50
CA TYR A 191 4.63 15.24 14.50
C TYR A 191 4.03 13.96 13.89
N GLY A 192 4.73 12.81 13.99
CA GLY A 192 4.30 11.53 13.42
C GLY A 192 4.34 11.56 11.91
N ASP A 193 3.51 10.72 11.29
CA ASP A 193 3.34 10.72 9.85
C ASP A 193 2.65 12.01 9.40
N MET A 194 3.06 12.52 8.24
CA MET A 194 2.61 13.81 7.74
C MET A 194 1.97 13.66 6.36
N ILE A 195 0.74 14.12 6.22
CA ILE A 195 0.01 14.26 4.96
C ILE A 195 0.07 15.74 4.56
N VAL A 196 0.57 16.02 3.38
CA VAL A 196 0.63 17.38 2.82
C VAL A 196 -0.16 17.42 1.52
N THR A 197 -1.14 18.32 1.40
CA THR A 197 -2.03 18.37 0.23
C THR A 197 -2.29 19.80 -0.23
N ALA A 198 -2.63 19.94 -1.51
CA ALA A 198 -3.12 21.18 -2.12
C ALA A 198 -4.07 20.84 -3.28
N PRO A 199 -4.86 21.81 -3.79
CA PRO A 199 -5.56 21.65 -5.06
C PRO A 199 -4.55 21.32 -6.16
N SER A 200 -4.91 20.40 -7.08
CA SER A 200 -4.03 20.15 -8.23
C SER A 200 -4.08 21.27 -9.26
N SER A 201 -2.96 21.57 -9.87
CA SER A 201 -2.85 22.47 -11.02
C SER A 201 -3.16 21.75 -12.34
N ASP A 202 -3.10 20.42 -12.37
CA ASP A 202 -3.45 19.58 -13.51
C ASP A 202 -4.95 19.27 -13.46
N PRO A 203 -5.74 19.65 -14.48
CA PRO A 203 -7.20 19.45 -14.49
C PRO A 203 -7.64 17.98 -14.50
N ARG A 204 -6.72 17.04 -14.69
CA ARG A 204 -6.99 15.60 -14.61
C ARG A 204 -7.18 15.15 -13.15
N TYR A 205 -6.69 15.93 -12.19
CA TYR A 205 -6.68 15.57 -10.76
C TYR A 205 -7.39 16.64 -9.96
N ASP A 206 -8.08 16.25 -8.89
CA ASP A 206 -8.77 17.16 -8.00
C ASP A 206 -7.81 17.79 -6.97
N PHE A 207 -6.88 16.97 -6.47
CA PHE A 207 -5.87 17.40 -5.51
C PHE A 207 -4.58 16.60 -5.65
N CYS A 208 -3.49 17.18 -5.19
CA CYS A 208 -2.21 16.50 -5.05
C CYS A 208 -1.90 16.23 -3.57
N VAL A 209 -1.02 15.24 -3.34
CA VAL A 209 -0.61 14.86 -1.99
C VAL A 209 0.83 14.34 -1.98
N ARG A 210 1.54 14.56 -0.86
CA ARG A 210 2.75 13.84 -0.47
C ARG A 210 2.61 13.36 0.97
N CYS A 211 3.21 12.21 1.27
CA CYS A 211 3.16 11.60 2.59
C CYS A 211 4.56 11.27 3.09
N PHE A 212 4.86 11.68 4.32
CA PHE A 212 6.16 11.51 4.95
C PHE A 212 5.99 10.73 6.26
N ALA A 213 6.83 9.71 6.47
CA ALA A 213 6.79 8.84 7.65
C ALA A 213 8.20 8.56 8.20
N PRO A 214 9.02 9.60 8.46
CA PRO A 214 10.42 9.42 8.85
C PRO A 214 10.59 8.69 10.19
N ALA A 215 9.61 8.78 11.10
CA ALA A 215 9.62 8.04 12.35
C ALA A 215 9.50 6.53 12.15
N LEU A 216 8.90 6.07 11.04
CA LEU A 216 8.81 4.67 10.65
C LEU A 216 10.00 4.22 9.77
N GLY A 217 10.99 5.10 9.53
CA GLY A 217 12.15 4.82 8.68
C GLY A 217 11.91 5.07 7.18
N ILE A 218 10.78 5.63 6.81
CA ILE A 218 10.40 5.94 5.42
C ILE A 218 10.33 7.47 5.29
N ASP A 219 11.34 8.08 4.70
CA ASP A 219 11.37 9.55 4.55
C ASP A 219 10.15 10.05 3.76
N GLU A 220 9.84 9.43 2.63
CA GLU A 220 8.65 9.70 1.83
C GLU A 220 8.03 8.39 1.31
N ASP A 221 6.76 8.15 1.61
CA ASP A 221 6.03 7.00 1.06
C ASP A 221 5.60 7.26 -0.39
N PRO A 222 5.93 6.37 -1.33
CA PRO A 222 5.65 6.58 -2.75
C PRO A 222 4.18 6.83 -3.08
N VAL A 223 3.26 6.01 -2.51
CA VAL A 223 1.79 6.20 -2.63
C VAL A 223 1.10 5.63 -1.39
N THR A 224 0.37 6.48 -0.69
CA THR A 224 -0.22 6.19 0.62
C THR A 224 -1.74 6.07 0.52
N GLY A 225 -2.22 4.86 0.37
CA GLY A 225 -3.67 4.61 0.30
C GLY A 225 -4.41 5.12 1.54
N SER A 226 -3.91 4.81 2.75
CA SER A 226 -4.53 5.16 4.03
C SER A 226 -4.65 6.67 4.28
N ALA A 227 -3.78 7.50 3.69
CA ALA A 227 -3.90 8.96 3.77
C ALA A 227 -5.24 9.47 3.20
N HIS A 228 -5.79 8.75 2.22
CA HIS A 228 -7.05 9.11 1.58
C HIS A 228 -8.26 8.91 2.50
N CYS A 229 -8.13 8.14 3.57
CA CYS A 229 -9.15 8.06 4.61
C CYS A 229 -9.38 9.42 5.31
N ALA A 230 -8.37 10.30 5.35
CA ALA A 230 -8.45 11.68 5.85
C ALA A 230 -8.67 12.70 4.72
N LEU A 231 -7.98 12.52 3.58
CA LEU A 231 -8.05 13.44 2.44
C LEU A 231 -9.46 13.54 1.84
N VAL A 232 -10.16 12.42 1.68
CA VAL A 232 -11.47 12.40 1.02
C VAL A 232 -12.53 13.15 1.84
N PRO A 233 -12.70 12.91 3.15
CA PRO A 233 -13.62 13.73 3.98
C PRO A 233 -13.23 15.20 3.99
N PHE A 234 -11.94 15.53 4.03
CA PHE A 234 -11.44 16.91 4.00
C PHE A 234 -11.86 17.63 2.71
N TRP A 235 -11.55 17.04 1.55
CA TRP A 235 -11.86 17.62 0.26
C TRP A 235 -13.37 17.63 -0.03
N ASN A 236 -14.12 16.61 0.45
CA ASN A 236 -15.58 16.62 0.38
C ASN A 236 -16.20 17.81 1.11
N LYS A 237 -15.78 18.06 2.36
CA LYS A 237 -16.26 19.21 3.15
C LYS A 237 -15.96 20.54 2.46
N ARG A 238 -14.88 20.62 1.70
CA ARG A 238 -14.39 21.86 1.06
C ARG A 238 -15.03 22.12 -0.29
N THR A 239 -15.30 21.08 -1.06
CA THR A 239 -15.74 21.18 -2.45
C THR A 239 -17.19 20.74 -2.69
N GLY A 240 -17.77 19.98 -1.77
CA GLY A 240 -19.06 19.31 -1.92
C GLY A 240 -19.01 18.06 -2.82
N LYS A 241 -17.87 17.73 -3.46
CA LYS A 241 -17.71 16.53 -4.27
C LYS A 241 -17.61 15.29 -3.37
N THR A 242 -18.09 14.16 -3.86
CA THR A 242 -17.96 12.83 -3.19
C THR A 242 -16.98 11.91 -3.90
N GLU A 243 -16.58 12.23 -5.11
CA GLU A 243 -15.64 11.46 -5.93
C GLU A 243 -14.47 12.34 -6.36
N PHE A 244 -13.26 11.80 -6.31
CA PHE A 244 -12.04 12.53 -6.63
C PHE A 244 -11.05 11.64 -7.35
N THR A 245 -10.22 12.27 -8.18
CA THR A 245 -8.98 11.70 -8.68
C THR A 245 -7.81 12.40 -7.98
N SER A 246 -7.06 11.65 -7.18
CA SER A 246 -5.90 12.12 -6.43
C SER A 246 -4.61 11.76 -7.16
N HIS A 247 -3.63 12.67 -7.12
CA HIS A 247 -2.28 12.42 -7.58
C HIS A 247 -1.30 12.55 -6.41
N GLN A 248 -0.69 11.44 -5.99
CA GLN A 248 0.43 11.51 -5.05
C GLN A 248 1.69 11.85 -5.84
N VAL A 249 2.23 13.05 -5.60
CA VAL A 249 3.33 13.65 -6.39
C VAL A 249 4.70 13.35 -5.78
N SER A 250 4.89 12.12 -5.29
CA SER A 250 6.20 11.62 -4.89
C SER A 250 7.12 11.39 -6.10
N LYS A 251 8.39 11.03 -5.86
CA LYS A 251 9.34 10.70 -6.93
C LYS A 251 8.82 9.60 -7.86
N ARG A 252 8.11 8.60 -7.36
CA ARG A 252 7.51 7.52 -8.17
C ARG A 252 6.16 7.94 -8.75
N GLY A 253 5.41 8.70 -8.00
CA GLY A 253 4.06 9.13 -8.32
C GLY A 253 3.05 7.99 -8.29
N GLY A 254 1.76 8.35 -8.22
CA GLY A 254 0.67 7.38 -8.33
C GLY A 254 -0.69 8.04 -8.34
N ILE A 255 -1.66 7.34 -8.92
CA ILE A 255 -3.00 7.86 -9.16
C ILE A 255 -4.01 7.00 -8.40
N LEU A 256 -4.90 7.65 -7.69
CA LEU A 256 -5.99 7.00 -6.97
C LEU A 256 -7.33 7.63 -7.37
N LYS A 257 -8.32 6.80 -7.66
CA LYS A 257 -9.71 7.24 -7.66
C LYS A 257 -10.31 6.94 -6.30
N VAL A 258 -10.91 7.94 -5.68
CA VAL A 258 -11.40 7.81 -4.31
C VAL A 258 -12.80 8.38 -4.19
N SER A 259 -13.62 7.77 -3.32
CA SER A 259 -14.98 8.26 -3.09
C SER A 259 -15.39 8.14 -1.64
N LEU A 260 -16.25 9.07 -1.21
CA LEU A 260 -16.88 9.07 0.11
C LEU A 260 -18.28 8.47 0.04
N ASN A 261 -18.54 7.46 0.87
CA ASN A 261 -19.85 6.84 1.00
C ASN A 261 -20.22 6.73 2.49
N GLY A 262 -20.97 7.71 2.99
CA GLY A 262 -21.25 7.87 4.42
C GLY A 262 -19.96 8.06 5.22
N ASN A 263 -19.66 7.15 6.14
CA ASN A 263 -18.42 7.13 6.93
C ASN A 263 -17.34 6.20 6.37
N ARG A 264 -17.47 5.84 5.09
CA ARG A 264 -16.52 4.93 4.40
C ARG A 264 -15.87 5.65 3.23
N VAL A 265 -14.61 5.31 2.98
CA VAL A 265 -13.85 5.77 1.82
C VAL A 265 -13.55 4.56 0.95
N GLU A 266 -13.97 4.59 -0.31
CA GLU A 266 -13.48 3.66 -1.31
C GLU A 266 -12.20 4.22 -1.92
N ILE A 267 -11.17 3.39 -1.98
CA ILE A 267 -9.85 3.71 -2.53
C ILE A 267 -9.59 2.74 -3.67
N SER A 268 -9.46 3.28 -4.86
CA SER A 268 -9.26 2.50 -6.08
C SER A 268 -7.90 2.80 -6.70
N GLY A 269 -7.20 1.75 -7.11
CA GLY A 269 -5.93 1.84 -7.82
C GLY A 269 -5.80 0.77 -8.91
N GLU A 270 -4.96 1.06 -9.88
CA GLU A 270 -4.45 0.07 -10.81
C GLU A 270 -3.17 -0.55 -10.22
N ALA A 271 -2.69 -1.64 -10.79
CA ALA A 271 -1.42 -2.24 -10.42
C ALA A 271 -0.77 -2.95 -11.60
N VAL A 272 0.55 -3.06 -11.56
CA VAL A 272 1.32 -3.75 -12.60
C VAL A 272 2.34 -4.70 -11.96
N THR A 273 2.36 -5.95 -12.43
CA THR A 273 3.33 -6.96 -12.01
C THR A 273 4.69 -6.68 -12.63
N ILE A 274 5.73 -6.52 -11.80
CA ILE A 274 7.09 -6.21 -12.24
C ILE A 274 7.93 -7.49 -12.40
N LEU A 275 7.82 -8.41 -11.45
CA LEU A 275 8.50 -9.69 -11.54
C LEU A 275 7.69 -10.81 -10.88
N ARG A 276 7.97 -12.02 -11.34
CA ARG A 276 7.56 -13.27 -10.72
C ARG A 276 8.81 -14.13 -10.54
N ALA A 277 9.11 -14.51 -9.31
CA ALA A 277 10.29 -15.29 -8.96
C ALA A 277 9.90 -16.55 -8.18
N GLU A 278 10.73 -17.58 -8.29
CA GLU A 278 10.60 -18.81 -7.52
C GLU A 278 11.58 -18.79 -6.35
N LEU A 279 11.06 -18.97 -5.13
CA LEU A 279 11.89 -19.09 -3.93
C LEU A 279 12.51 -20.49 -3.88
N GLN A 280 13.82 -20.55 -3.71
CA GLN A 280 14.61 -21.80 -3.69
C GLN A 280 14.81 -22.35 -2.27
N ILE A 281 13.85 -22.09 -1.35
CA ILE A 281 13.92 -22.40 0.09
C ILE A 281 12.66 -23.09 0.60
#